data_e6d1d2e44b2501a3614eb0aa5912a22d
#
_entry.id   e6d1d2e44b2501a3614eb0aa5912a22d
#
_cell.length_a   1.000
_cell.length_b   1.000
_cell.length_c   1.000
_cell.angle_alpha   90.00
_cell.angle_beta   90.00
_cell.angle_gamma   90.00
#
_symmetry.space_group_name_H-M   'P 1'
#
loop_
_entity.id
_entity.type
_entity.pdbx_description
1 polymer ?
#
loop_
_entity_poly.entity_id
_entity_poly.type
_entity_poly.pdbx_seq_one_letter_code
_entity_poly.pdbx_strand_id
1 'polypeptide(L)'
;MPIVTTKEMFRKAYEGGYAVGAFNVNNMEIVQGITEAAAEVKAPVILQVSRGARAYANHTYLVKLVEAAEQETGLPIALHLDHGDSFELCKSCVDCGFSSVMIDGSSLPYDENVALTKKVVEYAHQFDVTVEGELGVLAGVEDEVASEVSHYTKPEEVIDFTTKTGVDSLAISIGTSHGAYKFKPEQCTRDPKTGRLVPPPLAFDVLDEIMKKLPGFPIVLHGSSSVPQEYVDIINANGGKLPDAVGIPEEQLRKASKSAVCKINIDSDSRLAFTAAVRKTLAEKPAEFDPRKYCGPARDLMEVMYKHKIIDVLGSDNKLAQLD
;
A
#
# COMPACT_ATOMS: atom_id res chain seq x y z
N MET A 1 -12.22 6.42 -18.48
CA MET A 1 -10.81 6.73 -18.88
C MET A 1 -10.01 5.44 -18.78
N PRO A 2 -8.92 5.23 -19.51
CA PRO A 2 -8.15 3.99 -19.38
C PRO A 2 -7.47 3.90 -18.02
N ILE A 3 -7.10 2.67 -17.60
CA ILE A 3 -6.17 2.45 -16.51
C ILE A 3 -4.91 3.29 -16.79
N VAL A 4 -4.47 4.09 -15.81
CA VAL A 4 -3.39 5.07 -15.97
C VAL A 4 -2.11 4.62 -15.26
N THR A 5 -0.96 5.15 -15.69
CA THR A 5 0.32 4.89 -15.01
C THR A 5 0.44 5.74 -13.74
N THR A 6 1.37 5.40 -12.87
CA THR A 6 1.64 6.17 -11.65
C THR A 6 2.42 7.47 -11.90
N LYS A 7 2.96 7.67 -13.10
CA LYS A 7 3.88 8.77 -13.42
C LYS A 7 3.31 10.16 -13.10
N GLU A 8 2.15 10.48 -13.66
CA GLU A 8 1.52 11.78 -13.43
C GLU A 8 0.94 11.89 -12.01
N MET A 9 0.39 10.78 -11.46
CA MET A 9 -0.06 10.75 -10.07
C MET A 9 1.06 11.12 -9.10
N PHE A 10 2.26 10.56 -9.27
CA PHE A 10 3.38 10.82 -8.38
C PHE A 10 3.97 12.21 -8.56
N ARG A 11 4.05 12.69 -9.80
CA ARG A 11 4.47 14.06 -10.05
C ARG A 11 3.57 15.07 -9.31
N LYS A 12 2.26 14.91 -9.42
CA LYS A 12 1.27 15.77 -8.75
C LYS A 12 1.28 15.60 -7.22
N ALA A 13 1.47 14.37 -6.74
CA ALA A 13 1.59 14.09 -5.31
C ALA A 13 2.81 14.79 -4.71
N TYR A 14 3.96 14.70 -5.38
CA TYR A 14 5.19 15.38 -4.96
C TYR A 14 5.01 16.90 -4.92
N GLU A 15 4.51 17.50 -6.00
CA GLU A 15 4.27 18.95 -6.12
C GLU A 15 3.23 19.45 -5.10
N GLY A 16 2.21 18.64 -4.82
CA GLY A 16 1.09 18.98 -3.96
C GLY A 16 1.28 18.66 -2.48
N GLY A 17 2.35 17.96 -2.10
CA GLY A 17 2.61 17.56 -0.72
C GLY A 17 1.53 16.62 -0.15
N TYR A 18 1.15 15.61 -0.92
CA TYR A 18 0.25 14.54 -0.53
C TYR A 18 0.76 13.19 -1.04
N ALA A 19 0.20 12.08 -0.53
CA ALA A 19 0.49 10.75 -1.06
C ALA A 19 -0.77 10.12 -1.67
N VAL A 20 -0.60 9.33 -2.73
CA VAL A 20 -1.66 8.49 -3.28
C VAL A 20 -1.74 7.19 -2.48
N GLY A 21 -2.94 6.81 -2.06
CA GLY A 21 -3.16 5.52 -1.39
C GLY A 21 -3.04 4.37 -2.37
N ALA A 22 -2.18 3.41 -2.04
CA ALA A 22 -2.07 2.14 -2.72
C ALA A 22 -2.70 1.06 -1.85
N PHE A 23 -3.88 0.61 -2.26
CA PHE A 23 -4.71 -0.30 -1.47
C PHE A 23 -4.70 -1.69 -2.10
N ASN A 24 -4.40 -2.72 -1.29
CA ASN A 24 -4.40 -4.10 -1.75
C ASN A 24 -5.81 -4.62 -1.98
N VAL A 25 -6.01 -5.30 -3.11
CA VAL A 25 -7.32 -5.85 -3.52
C VAL A 25 -7.27 -7.36 -3.65
N ASN A 26 -8.27 -8.03 -3.06
CA ASN A 26 -8.40 -9.48 -3.06
C ASN A 26 -9.76 -9.97 -3.56
N ASN A 27 -10.79 -9.12 -3.49
CA ASN A 27 -12.18 -9.46 -3.83
C ASN A 27 -12.96 -8.23 -4.30
N MET A 28 -14.19 -8.43 -4.72
CA MET A 28 -15.08 -7.41 -5.23
C MET A 28 -15.40 -6.33 -4.17
N GLU A 29 -15.70 -6.73 -2.94
CA GLU A 29 -16.12 -5.81 -1.88
C GLU A 29 -15.02 -4.81 -1.52
N ILE A 30 -13.75 -5.26 -1.53
CA ILE A 30 -12.59 -4.39 -1.31
C ILE A 30 -12.44 -3.41 -2.47
N VAL A 31 -12.52 -3.87 -3.72
CA VAL A 31 -12.45 -2.99 -4.90
C VAL A 31 -13.55 -1.92 -4.84
N GLN A 32 -14.81 -2.32 -4.58
CA GLN A 32 -15.93 -1.39 -4.46
C GLN A 32 -15.71 -0.38 -3.33
N GLY A 33 -15.38 -0.83 -2.11
CA GLY A 33 -15.17 0.07 -0.98
C GLY A 33 -14.08 1.11 -1.22
N ILE A 34 -12.96 0.74 -1.86
CA ILE A 34 -11.87 1.66 -2.20
C ILE A 34 -12.36 2.69 -3.23
N THR A 35 -12.95 2.21 -4.32
CA THR A 35 -13.26 3.07 -5.47
C THR A 35 -14.48 3.96 -5.23
N GLU A 36 -15.48 3.49 -4.48
CA GLU A 36 -16.60 4.30 -4.01
C GLU A 36 -16.11 5.43 -3.07
N ALA A 37 -15.24 5.10 -2.10
CA ALA A 37 -14.63 6.09 -1.22
C ALA A 37 -13.82 7.13 -2.00
N ALA A 38 -12.93 6.68 -2.90
CA ALA A 38 -12.08 7.58 -3.70
C ALA A 38 -12.90 8.49 -4.63
N ALA A 39 -13.98 7.98 -5.23
CA ALA A 39 -14.87 8.75 -6.09
C ALA A 39 -15.60 9.85 -5.29
N GLU A 40 -16.14 9.51 -4.12
CA GLU A 40 -16.86 10.47 -3.27
C GLU A 40 -15.96 11.65 -2.85
N VAL A 41 -14.70 11.34 -2.46
CA VAL A 41 -13.76 12.38 -2.01
C VAL A 41 -12.89 12.93 -3.15
N LYS A 42 -13.13 12.52 -4.40
CA LYS A 42 -12.43 12.97 -5.61
C LYS A 42 -10.91 12.80 -5.50
N ALA A 43 -10.48 11.59 -5.15
CA ALA A 43 -9.08 11.25 -4.96
C ALA A 43 -8.55 10.30 -6.04
N PRO A 44 -7.29 10.44 -6.48
CA PRO A 44 -6.61 9.41 -7.26
C PRO A 44 -6.36 8.18 -6.39
N VAL A 45 -6.31 7.00 -7.01
CA VAL A 45 -6.13 5.75 -6.28
C VAL A 45 -5.27 4.75 -7.06
N ILE A 46 -4.49 3.97 -6.33
CA ILE A 46 -3.76 2.81 -6.83
C ILE A 46 -4.41 1.56 -6.25
N LEU A 47 -4.89 0.67 -7.12
CA LEU A 47 -5.31 -0.67 -6.74
C LEU A 47 -4.14 -1.61 -6.95
N GLN A 48 -3.63 -2.19 -5.87
CA GLN A 48 -2.45 -3.04 -5.95
C GLN A 48 -2.78 -4.51 -5.66
N VAL A 49 -2.08 -5.37 -6.37
CA VAL A 49 -2.30 -6.82 -6.37
C VAL A 49 -0.98 -7.51 -6.06
N SER A 50 -0.95 -8.21 -4.92
CA SER A 50 0.19 -9.05 -4.55
C SER A 50 0.18 -10.38 -5.31
N ARG A 51 1.30 -11.10 -5.28
CA ARG A 51 1.38 -12.47 -5.78
C ARG A 51 0.34 -13.38 -5.15
N GLY A 52 0.14 -13.27 -3.81
CA GLY A 52 -0.87 -14.03 -3.07
C GLY A 52 -2.29 -13.72 -3.53
N ALA A 53 -2.63 -12.46 -3.74
CA ALA A 53 -3.93 -12.06 -4.28
C ALA A 53 -4.17 -12.61 -5.69
N ARG A 54 -3.15 -12.61 -6.56
CA ARG A 54 -3.23 -13.23 -7.88
C ARG A 54 -3.45 -14.74 -7.82
N ALA A 55 -2.80 -15.43 -6.90
CA ALA A 55 -3.00 -16.87 -6.70
C ALA A 55 -4.40 -17.19 -6.18
N TYR A 56 -4.92 -16.36 -5.27
CA TYR A 56 -6.25 -16.52 -4.67
C TYR A 56 -7.38 -16.24 -5.67
N ALA A 57 -7.40 -15.05 -6.25
CA ALA A 57 -8.54 -14.57 -7.06
C ALA A 57 -8.36 -14.78 -8.57
N ASN A 58 -7.15 -15.13 -9.04
CA ASN A 58 -6.74 -15.13 -10.44
C ASN A 58 -6.66 -13.70 -11.04
N HIS A 59 -5.58 -13.43 -11.77
CA HIS A 59 -5.32 -12.12 -12.35
C HIS A 59 -6.42 -11.62 -13.29
N THR A 60 -7.06 -12.53 -14.07
CA THR A 60 -8.12 -12.15 -14.99
C THR A 60 -9.33 -11.56 -14.26
N TYR A 61 -9.75 -12.17 -13.13
CA TYR A 61 -10.83 -11.62 -12.31
C TYR A 61 -10.46 -10.27 -11.72
N LEU A 62 -9.25 -10.12 -11.20
CA LEU A 62 -8.81 -8.87 -10.58
C LEU A 62 -8.73 -7.73 -11.61
N VAL A 63 -8.15 -7.98 -12.80
CA VAL A 63 -8.12 -6.99 -13.88
C VAL A 63 -9.54 -6.57 -14.28
N LYS A 64 -10.46 -7.53 -14.43
CA LYS A 64 -11.86 -7.22 -14.82
C LYS A 64 -12.64 -6.49 -13.71
N LEU A 65 -12.35 -6.74 -12.44
CA LEU A 65 -12.93 -5.97 -11.33
C LEU A 65 -12.43 -4.52 -11.35
N VAL A 66 -11.15 -4.30 -11.64
CA VAL A 66 -10.57 -2.95 -11.75
C VAL A 66 -11.14 -2.21 -12.98
N GLU A 67 -11.24 -2.87 -14.13
CA GLU A 67 -11.88 -2.30 -15.34
C GLU A 67 -13.35 -1.94 -15.06
N ALA A 68 -14.09 -2.79 -14.34
CA ALA A 68 -15.47 -2.50 -13.96
C ALA A 68 -15.57 -1.30 -13.02
N ALA A 69 -14.66 -1.22 -12.03
CA ALA A 69 -14.62 -0.08 -11.10
C ALA A 69 -14.29 1.23 -11.82
N GLU A 70 -13.37 1.22 -12.78
CA GLU A 70 -13.07 2.37 -13.64
C GLU A 70 -14.30 2.83 -14.43
N GLN A 71 -15.02 1.87 -15.05
CA GLN A 71 -16.23 2.17 -15.82
C GLN A 71 -17.36 2.76 -14.95
N GLU A 72 -17.56 2.24 -13.75
CA GLU A 72 -18.63 2.69 -12.84
C GLU A 72 -18.31 4.05 -12.19
N THR A 73 -17.05 4.31 -11.88
CA THR A 73 -16.67 5.51 -11.11
C THR A 73 -16.07 6.63 -11.97
N GLY A 74 -15.51 6.29 -13.14
CA GLY A 74 -14.75 7.22 -13.98
C GLY A 74 -13.42 7.66 -13.38
N LEU A 75 -12.94 6.98 -12.33
CA LEU A 75 -11.68 7.33 -11.67
C LEU A 75 -10.48 6.96 -12.54
N PRO A 76 -9.43 7.79 -12.59
CA PRO A 76 -8.12 7.36 -13.07
C PRO A 76 -7.50 6.39 -12.05
N ILE A 77 -7.49 5.10 -12.36
CA ILE A 77 -6.97 4.05 -11.51
C ILE A 77 -5.64 3.56 -12.05
N ALA A 78 -4.60 3.48 -11.22
CA ALA A 78 -3.41 2.72 -11.55
C ALA A 78 -3.55 1.29 -11.01
N LEU A 79 -3.37 0.29 -11.88
CA LEU A 79 -3.33 -1.12 -11.50
C LEU A 79 -1.86 -1.52 -11.33
N HIS A 80 -1.48 -1.88 -10.11
CA HIS A 80 -0.10 -2.06 -9.70
C HIS A 80 0.18 -3.48 -9.18
N LEU A 81 1.30 -4.08 -9.60
CA LEU A 81 1.84 -5.28 -8.97
C LEU A 81 2.61 -4.87 -7.71
N ASP A 82 2.22 -5.44 -6.58
CA ASP A 82 2.83 -5.26 -5.27
C ASP A 82 3.80 -6.41 -4.97
N HIS A 83 5.05 -6.10 -4.61
CA HIS A 83 6.12 -7.08 -4.34
C HIS A 83 6.31 -8.17 -5.39
N GLY A 84 6.63 -7.78 -6.62
CA GLY A 84 7.07 -8.75 -7.63
C GLY A 84 8.42 -9.37 -7.24
N ASP A 85 8.48 -10.71 -7.17
CA ASP A 85 9.65 -11.47 -6.75
C ASP A 85 10.56 -11.90 -7.91
N SER A 86 10.13 -11.68 -9.14
CA SER A 86 10.83 -12.16 -10.33
C SER A 86 10.49 -11.33 -11.57
N PHE A 87 11.40 -11.33 -12.52
CA PHE A 87 11.18 -10.74 -13.83
C PHE A 87 9.94 -11.35 -14.52
N GLU A 88 9.77 -12.65 -14.43
CA GLU A 88 8.68 -13.40 -15.07
C GLU A 88 7.31 -12.98 -14.52
N LEU A 89 7.22 -12.73 -13.21
CA LEU A 89 5.99 -12.22 -12.59
C LEU A 89 5.69 -10.79 -13.05
N CYS A 90 6.67 -9.89 -13.00
CA CYS A 90 6.51 -8.51 -13.50
C CYS A 90 6.10 -8.50 -14.98
N LYS A 91 6.82 -9.28 -15.82
CA LYS A 91 6.48 -9.44 -17.24
C LYS A 91 5.03 -9.92 -17.43
N SER A 92 4.61 -10.95 -16.68
CA SER A 92 3.25 -11.46 -16.75
C SER A 92 2.20 -10.41 -16.40
N CYS A 93 2.50 -9.51 -15.44
CA CYS A 93 1.59 -8.42 -15.07
C CYS A 93 1.51 -7.35 -16.17
N VAL A 94 2.65 -6.94 -16.74
CA VAL A 94 2.69 -6.02 -17.89
C VAL A 94 1.88 -6.58 -19.05
N ASP A 95 2.10 -7.85 -19.41
CA ASP A 95 1.40 -8.53 -20.51
C ASP A 95 -0.12 -8.65 -20.26
N CYS A 96 -0.56 -8.63 -19.00
CA CYS A 96 -1.97 -8.69 -18.61
C CYS A 96 -2.65 -7.32 -18.44
N GLY A 97 -1.96 -6.21 -18.73
CA GLY A 97 -2.53 -4.87 -18.71
C GLY A 97 -2.38 -4.11 -17.38
N PHE A 98 -1.43 -4.50 -16.53
CA PHE A 98 -1.04 -3.68 -15.40
C PHE A 98 -0.34 -2.41 -15.90
N SER A 99 -0.64 -1.27 -15.30
CA SER A 99 -0.07 0.03 -15.65
C SER A 99 1.17 0.40 -14.82
N SER A 100 1.43 -0.37 -13.78
CA SER A 100 2.58 -0.21 -12.89
C SER A 100 2.98 -1.56 -12.29
N VAL A 101 4.27 -1.79 -12.09
CA VAL A 101 4.79 -2.99 -11.42
C VAL A 101 5.89 -2.62 -10.43
N MET A 102 5.95 -3.34 -9.31
CA MET A 102 7.08 -3.29 -8.41
C MET A 102 7.93 -4.55 -8.57
N ILE A 103 9.23 -4.39 -8.60
CA ILE A 103 10.20 -5.47 -8.46
C ILE A 103 10.95 -5.30 -7.14
N ASP A 104 10.81 -6.30 -6.27
CA ASP A 104 11.47 -6.36 -4.98
C ASP A 104 12.72 -7.25 -5.04
N GLY A 105 13.85 -6.62 -5.26
CA GLY A 105 15.18 -7.25 -5.17
C GLY A 105 15.92 -6.92 -3.88
N SER A 106 15.25 -6.35 -2.88
CA SER A 106 15.87 -5.83 -1.65
C SER A 106 16.59 -6.89 -0.80
N SER A 107 16.17 -8.14 -0.91
CA SER A 107 16.82 -9.29 -0.26
C SER A 107 18.07 -9.79 -0.98
N LEU A 108 18.32 -9.35 -2.22
CA LEU A 108 19.47 -9.74 -3.01
C LEU A 108 20.69 -8.84 -2.70
N PRO A 109 21.92 -9.28 -3.02
CA PRO A 109 23.06 -8.38 -3.08
C PRO A 109 22.79 -7.17 -3.97
N TYR A 110 23.32 -6.00 -3.61
CA TYR A 110 23.04 -4.73 -4.29
C TYR A 110 23.15 -4.79 -5.84
N ASP A 111 24.25 -5.35 -6.36
CA ASP A 111 24.46 -5.43 -7.81
C ASP A 111 23.45 -6.37 -8.51
N GLU A 112 22.99 -7.42 -7.81
CA GLU A 112 21.95 -8.32 -8.31
C GLU A 112 20.57 -7.64 -8.30
N ASN A 113 20.24 -6.87 -7.25
CA ASN A 113 19.05 -6.03 -7.21
C ASN A 113 19.04 -5.02 -8.37
N VAL A 114 20.16 -4.31 -8.58
CA VAL A 114 20.31 -3.38 -9.71
C VAL A 114 20.08 -4.10 -11.04
N ALA A 115 20.70 -5.25 -11.26
CA ALA A 115 20.58 -5.99 -12.51
C ALA A 115 19.15 -6.49 -12.77
N LEU A 116 18.48 -7.04 -11.74
CA LEU A 116 17.10 -7.50 -11.81
C LEU A 116 16.14 -6.35 -12.08
N THR A 117 16.26 -5.28 -11.30
CA THR A 117 15.39 -4.10 -11.42
C THR A 117 15.53 -3.46 -12.80
N LYS A 118 16.76 -3.27 -13.28
CA LYS A 118 17.02 -2.75 -14.62
C LYS A 118 16.36 -3.60 -15.71
N LYS A 119 16.46 -4.92 -15.62
CA LYS A 119 15.83 -5.85 -16.57
C LYS A 119 14.31 -5.67 -16.63
N VAL A 120 13.65 -5.46 -15.47
CA VAL A 120 12.21 -5.18 -15.41
C VAL A 120 11.89 -3.82 -16.03
N VAL A 121 12.66 -2.79 -15.72
CA VAL A 121 12.48 -1.44 -16.28
C VAL A 121 12.59 -1.46 -17.79
N GLU A 122 13.65 -2.08 -18.34
CA GLU A 122 13.87 -2.19 -19.79
C GLU A 122 12.71 -2.90 -20.51
N TYR A 123 12.04 -3.84 -19.83
CA TYR A 123 10.87 -4.49 -20.39
C TYR A 123 9.61 -3.63 -20.26
N ALA A 124 9.29 -3.17 -19.06
CA ALA A 124 8.04 -2.48 -18.75
C ALA A 124 7.89 -1.14 -19.51
N HIS A 125 8.98 -0.39 -19.66
CA HIS A 125 8.98 0.89 -20.37
C HIS A 125 8.67 0.76 -21.87
N GLN A 126 8.84 -0.41 -22.49
CA GLN A 126 8.41 -0.65 -23.88
C GLN A 126 6.88 -0.59 -24.03
N PHE A 127 6.14 -0.76 -22.95
CA PHE A 127 4.68 -0.78 -22.90
C PHE A 127 4.09 0.43 -22.14
N ASP A 128 4.90 1.45 -21.86
CA ASP A 128 4.52 2.62 -21.05
C ASP A 128 4.01 2.24 -19.65
N VAL A 129 4.62 1.21 -19.03
CA VAL A 129 4.31 0.74 -17.67
C VAL A 129 5.39 1.24 -16.72
N THR A 130 4.99 1.89 -15.62
CA THR A 130 5.92 2.41 -14.61
C THR A 130 6.46 1.30 -13.71
N VAL A 131 7.70 1.48 -13.24
CA VAL A 131 8.39 0.50 -12.39
C VAL A 131 8.80 1.14 -11.07
N GLU A 132 8.45 0.46 -9.98
CA GLU A 132 8.92 0.73 -8.63
C GLU A 132 10.03 -0.26 -8.27
N GLY A 133 11.14 0.24 -7.73
CA GLY A 133 12.21 -0.59 -7.15
C GLY A 133 12.24 -0.44 -5.63
N GLU A 134 13.03 -1.27 -4.94
CA GLU A 134 13.20 -1.20 -3.49
C GLU A 134 14.65 -1.20 -3.06
N LEU A 135 14.98 -0.33 -2.10
CA LEU A 135 16.23 -0.30 -1.35
C LEU A 135 15.98 -0.33 0.15
N GLY A 136 16.78 -1.12 0.84
CA GLY A 136 16.57 -1.44 2.25
C GLY A 136 15.68 -2.68 2.37
N VAL A 137 15.54 -3.21 3.58
CA VAL A 137 14.73 -4.39 3.87
C VAL A 137 13.73 -4.05 4.96
N LEU A 138 12.45 -4.33 4.70
CA LEU A 138 11.40 -4.18 5.70
C LEU A 138 11.24 -5.49 6.47
N ALA A 139 11.12 -5.37 7.80
CA ALA A 139 10.75 -6.50 8.65
C ALA A 139 9.25 -6.80 8.55
N GLY A 140 8.83 -7.94 9.11
CA GLY A 140 7.44 -8.37 9.17
C GLY A 140 7.08 -9.41 8.10
N VAL A 141 5.80 -9.71 8.01
CA VAL A 141 5.25 -10.70 7.08
C VAL A 141 4.10 -10.10 6.31
N GLU A 142 4.19 -10.10 4.99
CA GLU A 142 3.11 -9.74 4.08
C GLU A 142 3.06 -10.79 2.97
N ASP A 143 1.95 -11.53 2.92
CA ASP A 143 1.79 -12.70 2.05
C ASP A 143 2.99 -13.65 2.12
N GLU A 144 3.83 -13.69 1.09
CA GLU A 144 5.01 -14.56 1.00
C GLU A 144 6.33 -13.82 1.31
N VAL A 145 6.26 -12.49 1.51
CA VAL A 145 7.43 -11.69 1.90
C VAL A 145 7.58 -11.70 3.41
N ALA A 146 8.70 -12.19 3.90
CA ALA A 146 8.98 -12.26 5.33
C ALA A 146 10.45 -11.91 5.62
N SER A 147 10.67 -11.01 6.56
CA SER A 147 11.99 -10.70 7.12
C SER A 147 11.91 -10.50 8.62
N GLU A 148 12.87 -11.06 9.35
CA GLU A 148 12.97 -10.86 10.80
C GLU A 148 13.64 -9.53 11.18
N VAL A 149 14.39 -8.94 10.26
CA VAL A 149 15.24 -7.76 10.51
C VAL A 149 14.95 -6.68 9.47
N SER A 150 14.81 -5.45 9.92
CA SER A 150 14.73 -4.27 9.05
C SER A 150 16.14 -3.70 8.83
N HIS A 151 16.46 -3.39 7.57
CA HIS A 151 17.65 -2.64 7.21
C HIS A 151 17.22 -1.34 6.54
N TYR A 152 17.51 -0.21 7.18
CA TYR A 152 17.16 1.10 6.62
C TYR A 152 17.88 1.35 5.32
N THR A 153 17.22 2.04 4.42
CA THR A 153 17.79 2.49 3.17
C THR A 153 18.98 3.41 3.43
N LYS A 154 20.08 3.16 2.73
CA LYS A 154 21.25 4.01 2.82
C LYS A 154 21.15 5.17 1.82
N PRO A 155 21.07 6.43 2.28
CA PRO A 155 20.89 7.57 1.38
C PRO A 155 22.00 7.71 0.32
N GLU A 156 23.19 7.19 0.58
CA GLU A 156 24.32 7.20 -0.38
C GLU A 156 24.12 6.28 -1.59
N GLU A 157 23.27 5.25 -1.48
CA GLU A 157 23.02 4.28 -2.56
C GLU A 157 21.90 4.73 -3.52
N VAL A 158 21.01 5.65 -3.11
CA VAL A 158 19.77 5.97 -3.85
C VAL A 158 20.03 6.58 -5.24
N ILE A 159 21.03 7.46 -5.38
CA ILE A 159 21.34 8.08 -6.67
C ILE A 159 21.91 7.05 -7.65
N ASP A 160 22.84 6.22 -7.17
CA ASP A 160 23.47 5.18 -7.98
C ASP A 160 22.42 4.16 -8.45
N PHE A 161 21.57 3.71 -7.53
CA PHE A 161 20.50 2.75 -7.84
C PHE A 161 19.52 3.29 -8.88
N THR A 162 18.92 4.46 -8.64
CA THR A 162 17.92 5.04 -9.54
C THR A 162 18.50 5.38 -10.90
N THR A 163 19.77 5.83 -10.95
CA THR A 163 20.48 6.12 -12.21
C THR A 163 20.77 4.85 -13.01
N LYS A 164 21.21 3.77 -12.36
CA LYS A 164 21.54 2.51 -13.02
C LYS A 164 20.33 1.74 -13.50
N THR A 165 19.25 1.78 -12.72
CA THR A 165 18.04 0.99 -12.99
C THR A 165 17.05 1.73 -13.86
N GLY A 166 16.91 3.04 -13.70
CA GLY A 166 15.92 3.86 -14.40
C GLY A 166 14.51 3.69 -13.85
N VAL A 167 14.32 3.28 -12.59
CA VAL A 167 12.99 3.17 -11.93
C VAL A 167 12.28 4.51 -11.88
N ASP A 168 10.94 4.46 -11.87
CA ASP A 168 10.06 5.64 -11.82
C ASP A 168 9.76 6.08 -10.37
N SER A 169 9.88 5.16 -9.41
CA SER A 169 9.72 5.41 -7.98
C SER A 169 10.56 4.43 -7.16
N LEU A 170 10.83 4.80 -5.90
CA LEU A 170 11.68 4.02 -5.01
C LEU A 170 11.00 3.77 -3.67
N ALA A 171 10.75 2.51 -3.35
CA ALA A 171 10.38 2.07 -2.02
C ALA A 171 11.62 2.09 -1.10
N ILE A 172 11.44 2.66 0.10
CA ILE A 172 12.49 2.80 1.09
C ILE A 172 12.08 2.23 2.43
N SER A 173 13.08 1.79 3.20
CA SER A 173 12.92 1.33 4.58
C SER A 173 13.39 2.43 5.53
N ILE A 174 12.45 2.95 6.34
CA ILE A 174 12.69 3.98 7.37
C ILE A 174 12.06 3.61 8.72
N GLY A 175 11.79 2.31 8.96
CA GLY A 175 11.20 1.81 10.18
C GLY A 175 9.73 1.42 10.07
N THR A 176 9.16 1.36 8.87
CA THR A 176 7.89 0.68 8.60
C THR A 176 8.10 -0.84 8.60
N SER A 177 7.01 -1.61 8.75
CA SER A 177 7.07 -3.08 8.81
C SER A 177 5.77 -3.68 8.28
N HIS A 178 5.85 -4.85 7.66
CA HIS A 178 4.70 -5.55 7.09
C HIS A 178 3.78 -6.19 8.14
N GLY A 179 2.52 -6.46 7.78
CA GLY A 179 1.53 -7.15 8.63
C GLY A 179 0.90 -6.28 9.73
N ALA A 180 0.13 -6.92 10.60
CA ALA A 180 -0.55 -6.26 11.74
C ALA A 180 0.25 -6.31 13.04
N TYR A 181 1.32 -7.08 13.09
CA TYR A 181 2.26 -7.21 14.21
C TYR A 181 3.61 -6.60 13.81
N LYS A 182 3.59 -5.31 13.48
CA LYS A 182 4.74 -4.61 12.90
C LYS A 182 5.93 -4.51 13.85
N PHE A 183 5.66 -4.50 15.15
CA PHE A 183 6.66 -4.36 16.21
C PHE A 183 6.41 -5.36 17.31
N LYS A 184 7.49 -5.92 17.86
CA LYS A 184 7.40 -6.71 19.09
C LYS A 184 7.10 -5.77 20.27
N PRO A 185 6.38 -6.25 21.32
CA PRO A 185 6.07 -5.41 22.49
C PRO A 185 7.31 -4.75 23.13
N GLU A 186 8.48 -5.42 23.07
CA GLU A 186 9.75 -4.92 23.62
C GLU A 186 10.32 -3.72 22.84
N GLN A 187 9.91 -3.56 21.59
CA GLN A 187 10.30 -2.43 20.72
C GLN A 187 9.40 -1.20 20.93
N CYS A 188 8.27 -1.39 21.60
CA CYS A 188 7.27 -0.36 21.82
C CYS A 188 7.34 0.21 23.23
N THR A 189 6.88 1.45 23.39
CA THR A 189 6.47 1.98 24.70
C THR A 189 4.99 1.74 24.91
N ARG A 190 4.48 2.00 26.13
CA ARG A 190 3.03 1.94 26.39
C ARG A 190 2.51 3.33 26.72
N ASP A 191 1.44 3.70 26.04
CA ASP A 191 0.72 4.93 26.36
C ASP A 191 0.15 4.82 27.80
N PRO A 192 0.49 5.77 28.68
CA PRO A 192 0.10 5.69 30.10
C PRO A 192 -1.40 5.83 30.34
N LYS A 193 -2.16 6.38 29.38
CA LYS A 193 -3.61 6.59 29.50
C LYS A 193 -4.41 5.40 28.99
N THR A 194 -3.98 4.84 27.85
CA THR A 194 -4.73 3.78 27.15
C THR A 194 -4.14 2.39 27.36
N GLY A 195 -2.88 2.29 27.83
CA GLY A 195 -2.12 1.05 27.95
C GLY A 195 -1.73 0.41 26.60
N ARG A 196 -2.05 1.06 25.47
CA ARG A 196 -1.77 0.55 24.13
C ARG A 196 -0.29 0.69 23.79
N LEU A 197 0.18 -0.17 22.90
CA LEU A 197 1.54 -0.11 22.38
C LEU A 197 1.71 1.12 21.48
N VAL A 198 2.83 1.81 21.64
CA VAL A 198 3.27 2.94 20.82
C VAL A 198 4.59 2.54 20.18
N PRO A 199 4.65 2.41 18.86
CA PRO A 199 5.85 2.00 18.15
C PRO A 199 6.91 3.11 18.17
N PRO A 200 8.19 2.77 17.85
CA PRO A 200 9.22 3.78 17.67
C PRO A 200 8.89 4.72 16.50
N PRO A 201 9.43 5.95 16.51
CA PRO A 201 9.23 6.87 15.39
C PRO A 201 9.94 6.39 14.14
N LEU A 202 9.40 6.76 12.97
CA LEU A 202 10.05 6.57 11.68
C LEU A 202 11.34 7.41 11.60
N ALA A 203 12.33 6.90 10.89
CA ALA A 203 13.62 7.58 10.66
C ALA A 203 13.46 8.69 9.60
N PHE A 204 12.85 9.80 9.99
CA PHE A 204 12.64 10.94 9.08
C PHE A 204 13.95 11.60 8.65
N ASP A 205 15.01 11.49 9.44
CA ASP A 205 16.35 11.94 9.08
C ASP A 205 16.89 11.23 7.83
N VAL A 206 16.65 9.92 7.71
CA VAL A 206 16.96 9.14 6.50
C VAL A 206 16.15 9.64 5.30
N LEU A 207 14.83 9.86 5.47
CA LEU A 207 13.97 10.40 4.42
C LEU A 207 14.44 11.80 3.98
N ASP A 208 14.77 12.68 4.92
CA ASP A 208 15.24 14.03 4.64
C ASP A 208 16.59 14.02 3.86
N GLU A 209 17.48 13.08 4.16
CA GLU A 209 18.71 12.91 3.40
C GLU A 209 18.47 12.39 1.98
N ILE A 210 17.57 11.41 1.82
CA ILE A 210 17.16 10.90 0.50
C ILE A 210 16.58 12.04 -0.35
N MET A 211 15.68 12.83 0.22
CA MET A 211 15.09 13.98 -0.48
C MET A 211 16.10 15.01 -0.95
N LYS A 212 17.15 15.25 -0.17
CA LYS A 212 18.25 16.14 -0.58
C LYS A 212 19.06 15.58 -1.74
N LYS A 213 19.22 14.25 -1.80
CA LYS A 213 20.00 13.56 -2.84
C LYS A 213 19.18 13.33 -4.13
N LEU A 214 17.89 13.11 -4.01
CA LEU A 214 16.96 12.85 -5.12
C LEU A 214 15.79 13.88 -5.11
N PRO A 215 16.05 15.17 -5.31
CA PRO A 215 14.97 16.16 -5.34
C PRO A 215 14.03 15.90 -6.51
N GLY A 216 12.72 15.91 -6.23
CA GLY A 216 11.68 15.67 -7.25
C GLY A 216 11.41 14.20 -7.54
N PHE A 217 12.12 13.27 -6.92
CA PHE A 217 11.96 11.84 -7.17
C PHE A 217 10.91 11.23 -6.24
N PRO A 218 9.93 10.45 -6.76
CA PRO A 218 8.88 9.86 -5.96
C PRO A 218 9.38 8.76 -5.02
N ILE A 219 9.08 8.89 -3.74
CA ILE A 219 9.37 7.90 -2.70
C ILE A 219 8.09 7.15 -2.32
N VAL A 220 8.25 5.88 -1.98
CA VAL A 220 7.17 4.98 -1.58
C VAL A 220 7.43 4.42 -0.19
N LEU A 221 6.38 4.28 0.62
CA LEU A 221 6.42 3.58 1.90
C LEU A 221 5.56 2.33 1.87
N HIS A 222 6.20 1.18 2.03
CA HIS A 222 5.58 -0.11 2.31
C HIS A 222 5.40 -0.33 3.81
N GLY A 223 4.65 -1.37 4.19
CA GLY A 223 4.44 -1.73 5.58
C GLY A 223 3.80 -0.62 6.43
N SER A 224 2.96 0.22 5.83
CA SER A 224 2.51 1.49 6.40
C SER A 224 1.07 1.48 6.95
N SER A 225 0.40 0.33 7.04
CA SER A 225 -0.92 0.25 7.69
C SER A 225 -0.85 0.71 9.15
N SER A 226 -1.85 1.45 9.61
CA SER A 226 -1.88 2.00 10.97
C SER A 226 -2.44 1.04 12.01
N VAL A 227 -3.06 -0.06 11.57
CA VAL A 227 -3.70 -1.06 12.45
C VAL A 227 -4.68 -0.39 13.41
N PRO A 228 -5.79 0.19 12.91
CA PRO A 228 -6.74 0.92 13.73
C PRO A 228 -7.27 0.06 14.87
N GLN A 229 -7.04 0.50 16.10
CA GLN A 229 -7.32 -0.29 17.29
C GLN A 229 -8.80 -0.57 17.50
N GLU A 230 -9.67 0.27 16.96
CA GLU A 230 -11.12 0.04 16.98
C GLU A 230 -11.52 -1.27 16.26
N TYR A 231 -10.88 -1.59 15.14
CA TYR A 231 -11.15 -2.84 14.42
C TYR A 231 -10.57 -4.06 15.16
N VAL A 232 -9.39 -3.90 15.75
CA VAL A 232 -8.78 -4.92 16.63
C VAL A 232 -9.69 -5.24 17.81
N ASP A 233 -10.24 -4.22 18.47
CA ASP A 233 -11.15 -4.35 19.58
C ASP A 233 -12.47 -5.06 19.16
N ILE A 234 -13.05 -4.68 18.01
CA ILE A 234 -14.24 -5.34 17.48
C ILE A 234 -13.97 -6.82 17.17
N ILE A 235 -12.85 -7.13 16.52
CA ILE A 235 -12.45 -8.50 16.20
C ILE A 235 -12.31 -9.33 17.47
N ASN A 236 -11.60 -8.81 18.48
CA ASN A 236 -11.38 -9.50 19.76
C ASN A 236 -12.68 -9.71 20.54
N ALA A 237 -13.57 -8.71 20.55
CA ALA A 237 -14.88 -8.81 21.20
C ALA A 237 -15.81 -9.82 20.53
N ASN A 238 -15.60 -10.16 19.25
CA ASN A 238 -16.44 -11.04 18.45
C ASN A 238 -15.72 -12.34 18.05
N GLY A 239 -14.99 -12.96 19.00
CA GLY A 239 -14.41 -14.29 18.86
C GLY A 239 -13.06 -14.33 18.11
N GLY A 240 -12.45 -13.17 17.86
CA GLY A 240 -11.09 -13.09 17.36
C GLY A 240 -10.04 -13.11 18.47
N LYS A 241 -8.76 -13.15 18.08
CA LYS A 241 -7.64 -13.08 19.01
C LYS A 241 -6.45 -12.40 18.32
N LEU A 242 -6.38 -11.08 18.47
CA LEU A 242 -5.31 -10.23 17.95
C LEU A 242 -4.65 -9.47 19.12
N PRO A 243 -3.84 -10.16 19.97
CA PRO A 243 -3.12 -9.49 21.04
C PRO A 243 -1.98 -8.65 20.46
N ASP A 244 -1.70 -7.50 21.06
CA ASP A 244 -0.54 -6.66 20.76
C ASP A 244 -0.40 -6.24 19.28
N ALA A 245 -1.48 -6.28 18.49
CA ALA A 245 -1.47 -5.76 17.13
C ALA A 245 -1.24 -4.25 17.14
N VAL A 246 -0.23 -3.77 16.39
CA VAL A 246 0.18 -2.37 16.36
C VAL A 246 0.70 -2.00 14.98
N GLY A 247 0.36 -0.81 14.50
CA GLY A 247 0.76 -0.27 13.21
C GLY A 247 1.52 1.05 13.31
N ILE A 248 1.69 1.70 12.18
CA ILE A 248 2.37 2.99 12.11
C ILE A 248 1.39 4.11 12.51
N PRO A 249 1.75 5.01 13.45
CA PRO A 249 0.89 6.12 13.82
C PRO A 249 0.53 7.01 12.63
N GLU A 250 -0.74 7.35 12.48
CA GLU A 250 -1.25 8.10 11.32
C GLU A 250 -0.65 9.50 11.19
N GLU A 251 -0.30 10.14 12.31
CA GLU A 251 0.40 11.42 12.30
C GLU A 251 1.79 11.33 11.68
N GLN A 252 2.48 10.20 11.79
CA GLN A 252 3.77 9.97 11.13
C GLN A 252 3.58 9.74 9.63
N LEU A 253 2.56 8.99 9.24
CA LEU A 253 2.18 8.81 7.83
C LEU A 253 1.78 10.16 7.20
N ARG A 254 0.99 10.97 7.92
CA ARG A 254 0.62 12.31 7.48
C ARG A 254 1.84 13.23 7.34
N LYS A 255 2.81 13.13 8.22
CA LYS A 255 4.09 13.85 8.10
C LYS A 255 4.85 13.38 6.85
N ALA A 256 4.95 12.07 6.62
CA ALA A 256 5.61 11.51 5.44
C ALA A 256 4.94 11.94 4.13
N SER A 257 3.61 11.94 4.05
CA SER A 257 2.85 12.32 2.86
C SER A 257 3.03 13.80 2.46
N LYS A 258 3.50 14.66 3.37
CA LYS A 258 3.85 16.05 3.09
C LYS A 258 5.28 16.25 2.56
N SER A 259 5.99 15.16 2.31
CA SER A 259 7.37 15.17 1.84
C SER A 259 7.47 14.58 0.41
N ALA A 260 8.58 13.91 0.07
CA ALA A 260 8.72 13.19 -1.20
C ALA A 260 7.94 11.85 -1.26
N VAL A 261 7.24 11.46 -0.20
CA VAL A 261 6.45 10.22 -0.19
C VAL A 261 5.18 10.42 -1.01
N CYS A 262 5.15 9.82 -2.20
CA CYS A 262 4.07 9.95 -3.18
C CYS A 262 3.09 8.77 -3.17
N LYS A 263 3.48 7.64 -2.56
CA LYS A 263 2.67 6.43 -2.43
C LYS A 263 2.82 5.85 -1.02
N ILE A 264 1.70 5.47 -0.42
CA ILE A 264 1.66 4.76 0.87
C ILE A 264 0.81 3.49 0.72
N ASN A 265 1.42 2.34 1.02
CA ASN A 265 0.75 1.04 0.95
C ASN A 265 -0.12 0.79 2.18
N ILE A 266 -1.37 0.39 1.95
CA ILE A 266 -2.36 0.09 2.99
C ILE A 266 -3.06 -1.24 2.64
N ASP A 267 -2.77 -2.29 3.41
CA ASP A 267 -3.37 -3.61 3.28
C ASP A 267 -4.03 -4.06 4.60
N SER A 268 -3.24 -4.18 5.68
CA SER A 268 -3.73 -4.72 6.96
C SER A 268 -4.96 -3.99 7.49
N ASP A 269 -5.07 -2.67 7.26
CA ASP A 269 -6.23 -1.88 7.70
C ASP A 269 -7.51 -2.31 6.99
N SER A 270 -7.42 -2.63 5.69
CA SER A 270 -8.54 -3.16 4.89
C SER A 270 -8.99 -4.53 5.41
N ARG A 271 -8.03 -5.43 5.65
CA ARG A 271 -8.27 -6.77 6.19
C ARG A 271 -8.93 -6.71 7.57
N LEU A 272 -8.47 -5.79 8.44
CA LEU A 272 -9.02 -5.59 9.78
C LEU A 272 -10.45 -5.03 9.72
N ALA A 273 -10.72 -3.99 8.94
CA ALA A 273 -12.05 -3.41 8.80
C ALA A 273 -13.06 -4.43 8.27
N PHE A 274 -12.70 -5.15 7.20
CA PHE A 274 -13.53 -6.22 6.63
C PHE A 274 -13.86 -7.30 7.68
N THR A 275 -12.82 -7.83 8.33
CA THR A 275 -12.96 -8.90 9.33
C THR A 275 -13.77 -8.46 10.54
N ALA A 276 -13.57 -7.23 11.00
CA ALA A 276 -14.30 -6.64 12.13
C ALA A 276 -15.82 -6.61 11.84
N ALA A 277 -16.23 -6.10 10.68
CA ALA A 277 -17.62 -6.01 10.29
C ALA A 277 -18.28 -7.38 10.10
N VAL A 278 -17.59 -8.31 9.43
CA VAL A 278 -18.08 -9.69 9.23
C VAL A 278 -18.29 -10.38 10.58
N ARG A 279 -17.27 -10.36 11.46
CA ARG A 279 -17.37 -10.99 12.80
C ARG A 279 -18.48 -10.40 13.64
N LYS A 280 -18.56 -9.06 13.70
CA LYS A 280 -19.61 -8.35 14.43
C LYS A 280 -21.00 -8.75 13.92
N THR A 281 -21.20 -8.73 12.60
CA THR A 281 -22.49 -9.08 11.99
C THR A 281 -22.91 -10.50 12.33
N LEU A 282 -22.01 -11.47 12.22
CA LEU A 282 -22.31 -12.88 12.51
C LEU A 282 -22.49 -13.15 14.01
N ALA A 283 -21.83 -12.39 14.89
CA ALA A 283 -22.05 -12.48 16.33
C ALA A 283 -23.42 -11.89 16.74
N GLU A 284 -23.81 -10.75 16.16
CA GLU A 284 -25.10 -10.12 16.43
C GLU A 284 -26.28 -10.86 15.78
N LYS A 285 -26.02 -11.56 14.68
CA LYS A 285 -27.03 -12.30 13.88
C LYS A 285 -26.53 -13.73 13.61
N PRO A 286 -26.49 -14.61 14.62
CA PRO A 286 -25.86 -15.93 14.47
C PRO A 286 -26.58 -16.88 13.49
N ALA A 287 -27.81 -16.57 13.10
CA ALA A 287 -28.56 -17.33 12.07
C ALA A 287 -28.31 -16.80 10.64
N GLU A 288 -27.53 -15.73 10.47
CA GLU A 288 -27.28 -15.17 9.14
C GLU A 288 -26.31 -16.03 8.35
N PHE A 289 -26.65 -16.32 7.11
CA PHE A 289 -25.83 -17.12 6.18
C PHE A 289 -25.78 -16.54 4.75
N ASP A 290 -26.45 -15.41 4.50
CA ASP A 290 -26.38 -14.73 3.19
C ASP A 290 -25.13 -13.83 3.13
N PRO A 291 -24.15 -14.12 2.22
CA PRO A 291 -22.94 -13.31 2.09
C PRO A 291 -23.21 -11.82 1.93
N ARG A 292 -24.26 -11.43 1.22
CA ARG A 292 -24.64 -10.03 1.01
C ARG A 292 -24.93 -9.30 2.33
N LYS A 293 -25.37 -10.02 3.35
CA LYS A 293 -25.76 -9.47 4.66
C LYS A 293 -24.59 -9.28 5.62
N TYR A 294 -23.43 -9.91 5.38
CA TYR A 294 -22.23 -9.68 6.17
C TYR A 294 -21.07 -9.07 5.36
N CYS A 295 -21.01 -9.30 4.04
CA CYS A 295 -20.05 -8.58 3.18
C CYS A 295 -20.49 -7.13 2.87
N GLY A 296 -21.81 -6.84 2.79
CA GLY A 296 -22.31 -5.48 2.61
C GLY A 296 -21.82 -4.54 3.74
N PRO A 297 -22.15 -4.81 5.01
CA PRO A 297 -21.61 -4.03 6.13
C PRO A 297 -20.10 -3.96 6.20
N ALA A 298 -19.37 -4.99 5.68
CA ALA A 298 -17.93 -4.96 5.61
C ALA A 298 -17.44 -3.95 4.57
N ARG A 299 -18.07 -3.88 3.39
CA ARG A 299 -17.79 -2.86 2.37
C ARG A 299 -18.05 -1.45 2.93
N ASP A 300 -19.20 -1.24 3.58
CA ASP A 300 -19.58 0.07 4.13
C ASP A 300 -18.55 0.55 5.19
N LEU A 301 -18.09 -0.36 6.07
CA LEU A 301 -17.08 -0.02 7.07
C LEU A 301 -15.72 0.29 6.43
N MET A 302 -15.32 -0.48 5.41
CA MET A 302 -14.08 -0.20 4.65
C MET A 302 -14.16 1.14 3.92
N GLU A 303 -15.30 1.48 3.33
CA GLU A 303 -15.49 2.77 2.67
C GLU A 303 -15.25 3.95 3.62
N VAL A 304 -15.79 3.88 4.84
CA VAL A 304 -15.53 4.88 5.90
C VAL A 304 -14.03 4.97 6.22
N MET A 305 -13.38 3.83 6.38
CA MET A 305 -11.94 3.76 6.67
C MET A 305 -11.12 4.35 5.52
N TYR A 306 -11.43 4.02 4.26
CA TYR A 306 -10.70 4.56 3.11
C TYR A 306 -10.85 6.08 2.97
N LYS A 307 -12.07 6.62 3.19
CA LYS A 307 -12.27 8.09 3.21
C LYS A 307 -11.40 8.75 4.27
N HIS A 308 -11.39 8.22 5.48
CA HIS A 308 -10.51 8.70 6.55
C HIS A 308 -9.03 8.68 6.12
N LYS A 309 -8.55 7.55 5.57
CA LYS A 309 -7.16 7.46 5.09
C LYS A 309 -6.85 8.50 4.02
N ILE A 310 -7.70 8.64 3.03
CA ILE A 310 -7.52 9.57 1.90
C ILE A 310 -7.46 11.02 2.39
N ILE A 311 -8.38 11.41 3.27
CA ILE A 311 -8.52 12.80 3.74
C ILE A 311 -7.47 13.12 4.80
N ASP A 312 -7.46 12.36 5.90
CA ASP A 312 -6.76 12.76 7.12
C ASP A 312 -5.29 12.30 7.13
N VAL A 313 -4.99 11.16 6.48
CA VAL A 313 -3.65 10.57 6.50
C VAL A 313 -2.86 10.91 5.24
N LEU A 314 -3.44 10.70 4.07
CA LEU A 314 -2.77 10.90 2.78
C LEU A 314 -2.88 12.34 2.27
N GLY A 315 -4.03 12.99 2.49
CA GLY A 315 -4.33 14.35 2.03
C GLY A 315 -4.53 14.44 0.53
N SER A 316 -4.99 13.35 -0.09
CA SER A 316 -5.19 13.24 -1.53
C SER A 316 -6.64 13.51 -1.98
N ASP A 317 -7.52 13.91 -1.07
CA ASP A 317 -8.88 14.35 -1.40
C ASP A 317 -8.89 15.59 -2.30
N ASN A 318 -9.89 15.69 -3.18
CA ASN A 318 -10.05 16.77 -4.15
C ASN A 318 -8.83 16.97 -5.09
N LYS A 319 -8.09 15.90 -5.41
CA LYS A 319 -6.90 15.95 -6.27
C LYS A 319 -7.13 15.42 -7.70
N LEU A 320 -8.32 14.89 -8.04
CA LEU A 320 -8.60 14.35 -9.39
C LEU A 320 -8.43 15.41 -10.49
N ALA A 321 -8.97 16.62 -10.29
CA ALA A 321 -8.87 17.70 -11.28
C ALA A 321 -7.43 18.15 -11.60
N GLN A 322 -6.45 17.64 -10.88
CA GLN A 322 -5.04 17.92 -11.14
C GLN A 322 -4.41 16.91 -12.11
N LEU A 323 -5.12 15.82 -12.42
CA LEU A 323 -4.64 14.74 -13.29
C LEU A 323 -5.16 14.87 -14.75
N ASP A 324 -6.05 15.82 -15.00
CA ASP A 324 -6.62 16.13 -16.34
C ASP A 324 -5.62 16.92 -17.21
#